data_4a2a458be9c09dda70e77a96b6ff7af2
#
_entry.id   4a2a458be9c09dda70e77a96b6ff7af2
#
_cell.length_a   1.000
_cell.length_b   1.000
_cell.length_c   1.000
_cell.angle_alpha   90.00
_cell.angle_beta   90.00
_cell.angle_gamma   90.00
#
_symmetry.space_group_name_H-M   'P 1'
#
loop_
_entity.id
_entity.type
_entity.pdbx_description
1 polymer ?
#
loop_
_entity_poly.entity_id
_entity_poly.type
_entity_poly.pdbx_seq_one_letter_code
_entity_poly.pdbx_strand_id
1 'polypeptide(L)'
;MRILLVTHVLPYPADSGTRIRVAHLVRALRRRHEVTLLSLEAGDARAAAEALGVPVTVHPARARRALAPVAVAPETTAALWRAVRDWRADAVHLQGTFSAAAARLHRPRPGLPAVVDEGCVYHLSYRRAADVAPTALGRARGRLRTWRLQRFEAVLARRADAVVAVSEDEAALLRAMARGTPIVVAPNGVDVDAVKPTPPGDAALFVGLLSYGPNRDAVAWFAREVLPHLGAHGAEVLVAGRDPGPELEALAAAAPRLRLLGFVPDLAPLYARAGVFVNPMRGGGGTRLKMLEAMAAGKAIVSTTVGAEGLALTPGREVVVADRAPEFAGAVCALLADPARAARLGQAARALVEARYRWEVCLAPVEDLYASLERRGATT
;
A
#
# COMPACT_ATOMS: atom_id res chain seq x y z
N MET A 1 22.57 -14.78 4.94
CA MET A 1 23.06 -13.55 4.25
C MET A 1 22.91 -12.33 5.16
N ARG A 2 23.71 -11.30 4.92
CA ARG A 2 23.60 -9.96 5.54
C ARG A 2 22.87 -9.05 4.55
N ILE A 3 21.62 -8.68 4.86
CA ILE A 3 20.73 -7.94 3.97
C ILE A 3 20.61 -6.50 4.46
N LEU A 4 21.09 -5.53 3.67
CA LEU A 4 20.78 -4.12 3.90
C LEU A 4 19.44 -3.76 3.28
N LEU A 5 18.43 -3.53 4.13
CA LEU A 5 17.13 -3.03 3.69
C LEU A 5 17.16 -1.51 3.67
N VAL A 6 16.91 -0.92 2.51
CA VAL A 6 16.83 0.54 2.32
C VAL A 6 15.39 0.95 2.07
N THR A 7 14.88 1.86 2.85
CA THR A 7 13.51 2.33 2.76
C THR A 7 13.41 3.86 2.76
N HIS A 8 12.45 4.38 2.03
CA HIS A 8 12.17 5.82 1.99
C HIS A 8 11.27 6.31 3.13
N VAL A 9 10.76 5.38 3.96
CA VAL A 9 9.98 5.66 5.17
C VAL A 9 10.62 4.96 6.37
N LEU A 10 10.56 5.58 7.54
CA LEU A 10 10.92 4.90 8.78
C LEU A 10 9.73 4.01 9.21
N PRO A 11 9.90 2.68 9.33
CA PRO A 11 8.75 1.77 9.52
C PRO A 11 8.23 1.70 10.97
N TYR A 12 8.46 2.74 11.74
CA TYR A 12 7.96 2.90 13.10
C TYR A 12 7.61 4.37 13.40
N PRO A 13 6.43 4.67 13.99
CA PRO A 13 5.31 3.71 14.19
C PRO A 13 4.76 3.18 12.86
N ALA A 14 4.25 1.94 12.87
CA ALA A 14 3.71 1.27 11.69
C ALA A 14 2.24 1.71 11.43
N ASP A 15 2.05 2.99 11.10
CA ASP A 15 0.77 3.69 11.00
C ASP A 15 0.31 3.97 9.56
N SER A 16 1.00 3.42 8.59
CA SER A 16 0.67 3.54 7.16
C SER A 16 1.03 2.29 6.40
N GLY A 17 0.40 2.06 5.25
CA GLY A 17 0.56 0.82 4.47
C GLY A 17 2.01 0.46 4.17
N THR A 18 2.81 1.41 3.73
CA THR A 18 4.23 1.17 3.44
C THR A 18 5.02 0.83 4.71
N ARG A 19 4.78 1.53 5.81
CA ARG A 19 5.47 1.28 7.09
C ARG A 19 5.11 -0.09 7.65
N ILE A 20 3.83 -0.48 7.60
CA ILE A 20 3.35 -1.81 8.00
C ILE A 20 4.05 -2.90 7.17
N ARG A 21 4.07 -2.77 5.83
CA ARG A 21 4.75 -3.73 4.94
C ARG A 21 6.23 -3.87 5.30
N VAL A 22 6.95 -2.77 5.41
CA VAL A 22 8.39 -2.79 5.73
C VAL A 22 8.65 -3.44 7.09
N ALA A 23 7.85 -3.15 8.10
CA ALA A 23 7.99 -3.77 9.42
C ALA A 23 7.79 -5.29 9.36
N HIS A 24 6.79 -5.78 8.62
CA HIS A 24 6.58 -7.23 8.45
C HIS A 24 7.66 -7.87 7.58
N LEU A 25 8.14 -7.20 6.55
CA LEU A 25 9.25 -7.67 5.72
C LEU A 25 10.53 -7.84 6.54
N VAL A 26 10.88 -6.86 7.39
CA VAL A 26 12.01 -6.98 8.32
C VAL A 26 11.83 -8.18 9.24
N ARG A 27 10.63 -8.36 9.83
CA ARG A 27 10.34 -9.50 10.70
C ARG A 27 10.45 -10.86 9.98
N ALA A 28 10.02 -10.93 8.71
CA ALA A 28 10.15 -12.14 7.91
C ALA A 28 11.64 -12.45 7.61
N LEU A 29 12.36 -11.50 7.06
CA LEU A 29 13.75 -11.70 6.63
C LEU A 29 14.68 -12.01 7.82
N ARG A 30 14.50 -11.37 8.99
CA ARG A 30 15.36 -11.62 10.17
C ARG A 30 15.24 -13.03 10.77
N ARG A 31 14.26 -13.82 10.35
CA ARG A 31 14.15 -15.23 10.80
C ARG A 31 15.31 -16.10 10.30
N ARG A 32 15.87 -15.77 9.13
CA ARG A 32 16.91 -16.58 8.47
C ARG A 32 18.15 -15.79 8.06
N HIS A 33 18.11 -14.45 8.14
CA HIS A 33 19.16 -13.57 7.67
C HIS A 33 19.49 -12.51 8.73
N GLU A 34 20.71 -12.01 8.70
CA GLU A 34 21.06 -10.78 9.41
C GLU A 34 20.51 -9.60 8.61
N VAL A 35 19.69 -8.78 9.25
CA VAL A 35 19.06 -7.62 8.59
C VAL A 35 19.47 -6.35 9.32
N THR A 36 19.88 -5.34 8.55
CA THR A 36 19.96 -3.96 9.03
C THR A 36 19.14 -3.06 8.14
N LEU A 37 18.62 -1.97 8.70
CA LEU A 37 17.75 -1.05 8.00
C LEU A 37 18.40 0.33 7.87
N LEU A 38 18.38 0.87 6.65
CA LEU A 38 18.71 2.27 6.36
C LEU A 38 17.43 3.01 5.95
N SER A 39 16.96 3.91 6.82
CA SER A 39 15.84 4.80 6.51
C SER A 39 16.31 6.08 5.86
N LEU A 40 15.66 6.46 4.76
CA LEU A 40 15.85 7.74 4.08
C LEU A 40 14.86 8.83 4.59
N GLU A 41 14.05 8.51 5.57
CA GLU A 41 13.17 9.42 6.31
C GLU A 41 13.78 9.72 7.68
N ALA A 42 13.65 10.96 8.13
CA ALA A 42 14.03 11.35 9.50
C ALA A 42 13.09 10.71 10.54
N GLY A 43 13.63 10.40 11.72
CA GLY A 43 12.84 9.88 12.82
C GLY A 43 13.69 9.23 13.90
N ASP A 44 13.05 8.63 14.89
CA ASP A 44 13.71 7.97 16.01
C ASP A 44 14.22 6.58 15.62
N ALA A 45 15.49 6.51 15.24
CA ALA A 45 16.16 5.27 14.86
C ALA A 45 16.21 4.27 16.02
N ARG A 46 16.32 4.74 17.29
CA ARG A 46 16.40 3.87 18.46
C ARG A 46 15.07 3.18 18.72
N ALA A 47 13.98 3.94 18.76
CA ALA A 47 12.63 3.38 18.92
C ALA A 47 12.28 2.40 17.80
N ALA A 48 12.66 2.73 16.55
CA ALA A 48 12.49 1.83 15.43
C ALA A 48 13.31 0.54 15.56
N ALA A 49 14.57 0.63 16.00
CA ALA A 49 15.43 -0.53 16.22
C ALA A 49 14.89 -1.45 17.32
N GLU A 50 14.43 -0.88 18.44
CA GLU A 50 13.79 -1.63 19.52
C GLU A 50 12.51 -2.35 19.04
N ALA A 51 11.64 -1.66 18.30
CA ALA A 51 10.38 -2.22 17.81
C ALA A 51 10.55 -3.31 16.74
N LEU A 52 11.59 -3.19 15.90
CA LEU A 52 11.87 -4.14 14.80
C LEU A 52 12.83 -5.26 15.21
N GLY A 53 13.63 -5.03 16.26
CA GLY A 53 14.68 -5.93 16.72
C GLY A 53 15.81 -6.11 15.71
N VAL A 54 16.16 -5.03 14.98
CA VAL A 54 17.28 -4.97 14.04
C VAL A 54 17.98 -3.60 14.14
N PRO A 55 19.27 -3.49 13.81
CA PRO A 55 19.93 -2.18 13.74
C PRO A 55 19.25 -1.27 12.72
N VAL A 56 18.99 -0.02 13.10
CA VAL A 56 18.40 1.01 12.25
C VAL A 56 19.32 2.22 12.18
N THR A 57 19.62 2.64 10.96
CA THR A 57 20.32 3.89 10.67
C THR A 57 19.40 4.83 9.93
N VAL A 58 19.41 6.10 10.27
CA VAL A 58 18.60 7.13 9.62
C VAL A 58 19.53 8.09 8.86
N HIS A 59 19.25 8.26 7.57
CA HIS A 59 19.92 9.23 6.71
C HIS A 59 18.88 9.99 5.89
N PRO A 60 18.34 11.11 6.38
CA PRO A 60 17.27 11.82 5.71
C PRO A 60 17.67 12.25 4.29
N ALA A 61 16.95 11.75 3.32
CA ALA A 61 17.21 12.07 1.93
C ALA A 61 16.64 13.43 1.58
N ARG A 62 17.46 14.26 0.91
CA ARG A 62 17.00 15.51 0.33
C ARG A 62 16.51 15.23 -1.10
N ALA A 63 15.22 15.43 -1.35
CA ALA A 63 14.69 15.45 -2.71
C ALA A 63 15.27 16.67 -3.46
N ARG A 64 15.84 16.46 -4.65
CA ARG A 64 16.20 17.55 -5.53
C ARG A 64 15.08 17.84 -6.52
N ARG A 65 14.74 19.12 -6.72
CA ARG A 65 13.97 19.53 -7.88
C ARG A 65 14.83 19.29 -9.12
N ALA A 66 14.51 18.26 -9.88
CA ALA A 66 15.22 17.92 -11.11
C ALA A 66 14.24 17.51 -12.21
N LEU A 67 14.74 17.54 -13.43
CA LEU A 67 14.03 17.04 -14.61
C LEU A 67 13.81 15.51 -14.58
N ALA A 68 14.53 14.79 -13.69
CA ALA A 68 14.35 13.36 -13.49
C ALA A 68 13.05 13.07 -12.70
N PRO A 69 12.33 11.97 -13.00
CA PRO A 69 11.10 11.57 -12.28
C PRO A 69 11.32 11.41 -10.78
N VAL A 70 12.51 10.89 -10.41
CA VAL A 70 12.98 10.78 -9.03
C VAL A 70 14.43 11.24 -8.98
N ALA A 71 14.71 12.33 -8.29
CA ALA A 71 16.05 12.87 -8.10
C ALA A 71 16.48 12.74 -6.65
N VAL A 72 17.60 12.08 -6.43
CA VAL A 72 18.20 11.86 -5.11
C VAL A 72 19.54 12.59 -5.04
N ALA A 73 19.83 13.21 -3.90
CA ALA A 73 21.07 13.91 -3.70
C ALA A 73 22.27 12.92 -3.69
N PRO A 74 23.44 13.31 -4.24
CA PRO A 74 24.62 12.44 -4.27
C PRO A 74 25.05 11.94 -2.89
N GLU A 75 24.85 12.75 -1.85
CA GLU A 75 25.17 12.44 -0.46
C GLU A 75 24.37 11.25 0.05
N THR A 76 23.10 11.16 -0.33
CA THR A 76 22.23 10.01 0.00
C THR A 76 22.74 8.72 -0.64
N THR A 77 23.16 8.80 -1.91
CA THR A 77 23.78 7.65 -2.60
C THR A 77 25.09 7.23 -1.91
N ALA A 78 25.93 8.20 -1.55
CA ALA A 78 27.20 7.94 -0.87
C ALA A 78 26.96 7.30 0.51
N ALA A 79 25.97 7.78 1.27
CA ALA A 79 25.61 7.21 2.57
C ALA A 79 25.10 5.77 2.45
N LEU A 80 24.27 5.46 1.45
CA LEU A 80 23.79 4.10 1.18
C LEU A 80 24.96 3.16 0.89
N TRP A 81 25.85 3.53 -0.03
CA TRP A 81 26.98 2.66 -0.38
C TRP A 81 28.04 2.57 0.72
N ARG A 82 28.15 3.59 1.59
CA ARG A 82 28.94 3.49 2.81
C ARG A 82 28.33 2.45 3.75
N ALA A 83 27.04 2.50 4.02
CA ALA A 83 26.35 1.50 4.84
C ALA A 83 26.53 0.08 4.30
N VAL A 84 26.46 -0.12 2.98
CA VAL A 84 26.77 -1.41 2.34
C VAL A 84 28.17 -1.92 2.68
N ARG A 85 29.20 -1.06 2.57
CA ARG A 85 30.59 -1.43 2.84
C ARG A 85 30.85 -1.69 4.32
N ASP A 86 30.43 -0.74 5.18
CA ASP A 86 30.73 -0.76 6.61
C ASP A 86 30.06 -1.97 7.27
N TRP A 87 28.86 -2.32 6.81
CA TRP A 87 28.16 -3.50 7.30
C TRP A 87 28.50 -4.80 6.52
N ARG A 88 29.25 -4.72 5.42
CA ARG A 88 29.60 -5.84 4.54
C ARG A 88 28.35 -6.59 4.06
N ALA A 89 27.39 -5.87 3.51
CA ALA A 89 26.14 -6.47 3.04
C ALA A 89 26.38 -7.46 1.88
N ASP A 90 25.73 -8.63 1.95
CA ASP A 90 25.71 -9.63 0.88
C ASP A 90 24.63 -9.34 -0.17
N ALA A 91 23.60 -8.56 0.19
CA ALA A 91 22.55 -8.13 -0.72
C ALA A 91 21.94 -6.81 -0.24
N VAL A 92 21.33 -6.05 -1.18
CA VAL A 92 20.51 -4.88 -0.86
C VAL A 92 19.05 -5.13 -1.23
N HIS A 93 18.15 -4.80 -0.31
CA HIS A 93 16.70 -4.78 -0.54
C HIS A 93 16.22 -3.32 -0.60
N LEU A 94 15.67 -2.89 -1.71
CA LEU A 94 15.34 -1.50 -2.02
C LEU A 94 13.83 -1.34 -2.05
N GLN A 95 13.27 -0.76 -0.99
CA GLN A 95 11.84 -0.54 -0.88
C GLN A 95 11.41 0.65 -1.75
N GLY A 96 10.74 0.34 -2.86
CA GLY A 96 10.17 1.28 -3.82
C GLY A 96 11.17 1.97 -4.74
N THR A 97 10.64 2.56 -5.77
CA THR A 97 11.33 3.32 -6.82
C THR A 97 12.29 4.38 -6.27
N PHE A 98 11.95 5.04 -5.14
CA PHE A 98 12.81 6.08 -4.56
C PHE A 98 14.10 5.50 -3.98
N SER A 99 14.02 4.38 -3.24
CA SER A 99 15.19 3.70 -2.68
C SER A 99 16.07 3.11 -3.78
N ALA A 100 15.46 2.56 -4.84
CA ALA A 100 16.18 2.08 -6.02
C ALA A 100 16.88 3.21 -6.78
N ALA A 101 16.27 4.40 -6.83
CA ALA A 101 16.90 5.60 -7.38
C ALA A 101 18.07 6.07 -6.49
N ALA A 102 17.94 6.01 -5.18
CA ALA A 102 19.00 6.34 -4.22
C ALA A 102 20.23 5.42 -4.37
N ALA A 103 20.00 4.13 -4.63
CA ALA A 103 21.04 3.17 -4.95
C ALA A 103 21.61 3.34 -6.37
N ARG A 104 21.10 4.28 -7.16
CA ARG A 104 21.47 4.49 -8.57
C ARG A 104 21.32 3.26 -9.46
N LEU A 105 20.31 2.44 -9.23
CA LEU A 105 20.05 1.27 -10.09
C LEU A 105 19.76 1.64 -11.55
N HIS A 106 19.45 2.89 -11.84
CA HIS A 106 19.32 3.41 -13.22
C HIS A 106 20.69 3.61 -13.94
N ARG A 107 21.82 3.32 -13.25
CA ARG A 107 23.19 3.34 -13.79
C ARG A 107 23.86 1.98 -13.60
N PRO A 108 25.03 1.70 -14.26
CA PRO A 108 25.81 0.52 -13.93
C PRO A 108 26.09 0.45 -12.43
N ARG A 109 25.83 -0.70 -11.84
CA ARG A 109 25.94 -0.92 -10.39
C ARG A 109 27.13 -1.79 -10.04
N PRO A 110 27.62 -1.76 -8.79
CA PRO A 110 28.53 -2.78 -8.26
C PRO A 110 27.91 -4.18 -8.35
N GLY A 111 28.70 -5.23 -8.36
CA GLY A 111 28.25 -6.63 -8.47
C GLY A 111 27.45 -7.21 -7.30
N LEU A 112 26.90 -6.35 -6.41
CA LEU A 112 26.10 -6.76 -5.27
C LEU A 112 24.65 -7.04 -5.69
N PRO A 113 24.02 -8.19 -5.32
CA PRO A 113 22.62 -8.47 -5.58
C PRO A 113 21.69 -7.39 -5.07
N ALA A 114 20.76 -6.93 -5.90
CA ALA A 114 19.77 -5.91 -5.56
C ALA A 114 18.36 -6.40 -5.88
N VAL A 115 17.52 -6.45 -4.84
CA VAL A 115 16.08 -6.73 -4.94
C VAL A 115 15.33 -5.40 -4.83
N VAL A 116 14.41 -5.13 -5.75
CA VAL A 116 13.53 -3.96 -5.70
C VAL A 116 12.13 -4.42 -5.29
N ASP A 117 11.63 -3.95 -4.15
CA ASP A 117 10.26 -4.22 -3.69
C ASP A 117 9.36 -3.05 -4.08
N GLU A 118 8.60 -3.20 -5.15
CA GLU A 118 7.65 -2.20 -5.61
C GLU A 118 6.32 -2.37 -4.86
N GLY A 119 6.14 -1.58 -3.79
CA GLY A 119 4.88 -1.54 -3.04
C GLY A 119 3.67 -1.03 -3.85
N CYS A 120 3.91 -0.43 -5.00
CA CYS A 120 2.97 -0.13 -6.08
C CYS A 120 3.73 0.28 -7.35
N VAL A 121 3.11 0.06 -8.50
CA VAL A 121 3.59 0.59 -9.78
C VAL A 121 3.20 2.07 -9.88
N TYR A 122 4.16 2.97 -9.63
CA TYR A 122 3.90 4.41 -9.47
C TYR A 122 3.35 5.05 -10.73
N HIS A 123 3.85 4.68 -11.93
CA HIS A 123 3.35 5.28 -13.17
C HIS A 123 1.85 5.02 -13.37
N LEU A 124 1.29 3.90 -12.89
CA LEU A 124 -0.13 3.62 -12.94
C LEU A 124 -0.94 4.61 -12.07
N SER A 125 -0.47 4.86 -10.85
CA SER A 125 -1.08 5.84 -9.94
C SER A 125 -1.03 7.26 -10.52
N TYR A 126 0.10 7.63 -11.15
CA TYR A 126 0.23 8.95 -11.81
C TYR A 126 -0.64 9.06 -13.06
N ARG A 127 -0.81 7.99 -13.83
CA ARG A 127 -1.72 7.95 -14.99
C ARG A 127 -3.16 8.22 -14.54
N ARG A 128 -3.65 7.50 -13.52
CA ARG A 128 -4.99 7.69 -12.98
C ARG A 128 -5.22 9.11 -12.47
N ALA A 129 -4.25 9.66 -11.75
CA ALA A 129 -4.32 11.06 -11.31
C ALA A 129 -4.33 12.06 -12.48
N ALA A 130 -3.59 11.78 -13.56
CA ALA A 130 -3.60 12.60 -14.75
C ALA A 130 -4.94 12.56 -15.51
N ASP A 131 -5.57 11.39 -15.57
CA ASP A 131 -6.83 11.20 -16.30
C ASP A 131 -8.00 11.97 -15.66
N VAL A 132 -7.97 12.17 -14.33
CA VAL A 132 -8.98 12.94 -13.59
C VAL A 132 -8.59 14.42 -13.36
N ALA A 133 -7.45 14.88 -13.87
CA ALA A 133 -7.02 16.25 -13.70
C ALA A 133 -8.00 17.25 -14.40
N PRO A 134 -8.39 18.36 -13.74
CA PRO A 134 -9.49 19.21 -14.21
C PRO A 134 -9.15 19.97 -15.51
N THR A 135 -7.87 20.25 -15.76
CA THR A 135 -7.46 21.05 -16.94
C THR A 135 -6.76 20.20 -18.00
N ALA A 136 -6.92 20.57 -19.27
CA ALA A 136 -6.23 19.92 -20.39
C ALA A 136 -4.69 19.97 -20.25
N LEU A 137 -4.16 21.10 -19.78
CA LEU A 137 -2.74 21.28 -19.51
C LEU A 137 -2.28 20.37 -18.35
N GLY A 138 -3.10 20.25 -17.30
CA GLY A 138 -2.84 19.32 -16.18
C GLY A 138 -2.77 17.88 -16.65
N ARG A 139 -3.72 17.46 -17.49
CA ARG A 139 -3.73 16.11 -18.09
C ARG A 139 -2.49 15.87 -18.96
N ALA A 140 -2.12 16.81 -19.82
CA ALA A 140 -0.94 16.69 -20.70
C ALA A 140 0.37 16.58 -19.88
N ARG A 141 0.55 17.45 -18.88
CA ARG A 141 1.71 17.40 -17.97
C ARG A 141 1.74 16.09 -17.17
N GLY A 142 0.58 15.64 -16.69
CA GLY A 142 0.44 14.36 -15.98
C GLY A 142 0.84 13.17 -16.86
N ARG A 143 0.38 13.12 -18.12
CA ARG A 143 0.74 12.05 -19.08
C ARG A 143 2.24 12.04 -19.40
N LEU A 144 2.86 13.21 -19.60
CA LEU A 144 4.31 13.30 -19.81
C LEU A 144 5.08 12.78 -18.59
N ARG A 145 4.64 13.16 -17.38
CA ARG A 145 5.24 12.68 -16.12
C ARG A 145 5.09 11.17 -15.99
N THR A 146 3.90 10.63 -16.27
CA THR A 146 3.61 9.18 -16.28
C THR A 146 4.56 8.44 -17.22
N TRP A 147 4.69 8.88 -18.46
CA TRP A 147 5.58 8.28 -19.46
C TRP A 147 7.05 8.29 -19.02
N ARG A 148 7.54 9.39 -18.44
CA ARG A 148 8.91 9.49 -17.93
C ARG A 148 9.12 8.53 -16.75
N LEU A 149 8.15 8.45 -15.85
CA LEU A 149 8.20 7.56 -14.69
C LEU A 149 8.17 6.10 -15.12
N GLN A 150 7.31 5.72 -16.06
CA GLN A 150 7.25 4.36 -16.60
C GLN A 150 8.59 3.91 -17.20
N ARG A 151 9.24 4.81 -17.97
CA ARG A 151 10.59 4.51 -18.51
C ARG A 151 11.63 4.36 -17.41
N PHE A 152 11.54 5.17 -16.38
CA PHE A 152 12.45 5.11 -15.25
C PHE A 152 12.27 3.80 -14.46
N GLU A 153 11.04 3.42 -14.12
CA GLU A 153 10.72 2.14 -13.46
C GLU A 153 11.18 0.94 -14.31
N ALA A 154 10.97 1.00 -15.62
CA ALA A 154 11.46 -0.04 -16.53
C ALA A 154 12.99 -0.20 -16.50
N VAL A 155 13.75 0.89 -16.37
CA VAL A 155 15.21 0.83 -16.22
C VAL A 155 15.58 0.22 -14.87
N LEU A 156 14.92 0.60 -13.79
CA LEU A 156 15.18 0.04 -12.46
C LEU A 156 14.87 -1.46 -12.43
N ALA A 157 13.71 -1.87 -12.95
CA ALA A 157 13.32 -3.27 -13.00
C ALA A 157 14.32 -4.15 -13.79
N ARG A 158 14.82 -3.64 -14.93
CA ARG A 158 15.84 -4.39 -15.75
C ARG A 158 17.21 -4.49 -15.10
N ARG A 159 17.51 -3.66 -14.13
CA ARG A 159 18.81 -3.61 -13.44
C ARG A 159 18.81 -4.27 -12.09
N ALA A 160 17.65 -4.62 -11.58
CA ALA A 160 17.50 -5.44 -10.39
C ALA A 160 17.80 -6.92 -10.69
N ASP A 161 18.26 -7.67 -9.70
CA ASP A 161 18.39 -9.14 -9.79
C ASP A 161 17.03 -9.82 -9.62
N ALA A 162 16.10 -9.16 -8.90
CA ALA A 162 14.69 -9.52 -8.84
C ALA A 162 13.85 -8.28 -8.48
N VAL A 163 12.57 -8.31 -8.84
CA VAL A 163 11.59 -7.32 -8.44
C VAL A 163 10.46 -8.03 -7.70
N VAL A 164 10.04 -7.45 -6.58
CA VAL A 164 8.87 -7.91 -5.82
C VAL A 164 7.68 -7.02 -6.17
N ALA A 165 6.58 -7.64 -6.60
CA ALA A 165 5.30 -6.99 -6.88
C ALA A 165 4.28 -7.37 -5.81
N VAL A 166 3.31 -6.49 -5.54
CA VAL A 166 2.29 -6.73 -4.52
C VAL A 166 1.00 -7.35 -5.07
N SER A 167 0.91 -7.61 -6.36
CA SER A 167 -0.22 -8.29 -6.99
C SER A 167 0.18 -8.89 -8.35
N GLU A 168 -0.60 -9.85 -8.84
CA GLU A 168 -0.40 -10.40 -10.20
C GLU A 168 -0.62 -9.36 -11.29
N ASP A 169 -1.57 -8.43 -11.10
CA ASP A 169 -1.83 -7.34 -12.04
C ASP A 169 -0.60 -6.44 -12.20
N GLU A 170 0.01 -6.05 -11.08
CA GLU A 170 1.24 -5.25 -11.10
C GLU A 170 2.44 -6.06 -11.60
N ALA A 171 2.52 -7.35 -11.25
CA ALA A 171 3.56 -8.25 -11.76
C ALA A 171 3.50 -8.39 -13.28
N ALA A 172 2.30 -8.47 -13.87
CA ALA A 172 2.13 -8.51 -15.32
C ALA A 172 2.69 -7.24 -16.00
N LEU A 173 2.43 -6.05 -15.42
CA LEU A 173 2.99 -4.78 -15.90
C LEU A 173 4.51 -4.76 -15.78
N LEU A 174 5.05 -5.21 -14.64
CA LEU A 174 6.49 -5.26 -14.40
C LEU A 174 7.18 -6.26 -15.31
N ARG A 175 6.61 -7.46 -15.55
CA ARG A 175 7.15 -8.46 -16.50
C ARG A 175 7.26 -7.87 -17.92
N ALA A 176 6.27 -7.11 -18.37
CA ALA A 176 6.32 -6.44 -19.66
C ALA A 176 7.45 -5.40 -19.76
N MET A 177 7.84 -4.79 -18.66
CA MET A 177 8.90 -3.76 -18.61
C MET A 177 10.28 -4.34 -18.29
N ALA A 178 10.36 -5.40 -17.51
CA ALA A 178 11.60 -5.91 -16.89
C ALA A 178 12.51 -6.74 -17.84
N ARG A 179 11.97 -7.24 -18.96
CA ARG A 179 12.74 -7.98 -19.99
C ARG A 179 13.62 -9.12 -19.43
N GLY A 180 13.01 -10.04 -18.67
CA GLY A 180 13.68 -11.23 -18.16
C GLY A 180 14.17 -11.16 -16.72
N THR A 181 14.10 -10.00 -16.04
CA THR A 181 14.30 -9.93 -14.59
C THR A 181 13.23 -10.74 -13.88
N PRO A 182 13.55 -11.61 -12.93
CA PRO A 182 12.58 -12.34 -12.13
C PRO A 182 11.62 -11.41 -11.40
N ILE A 183 10.32 -11.66 -11.53
CA ILE A 183 9.27 -10.93 -10.80
C ILE A 183 8.64 -11.89 -9.80
N VAL A 184 8.73 -11.57 -8.53
CA VAL A 184 8.14 -12.33 -7.41
C VAL A 184 6.89 -11.61 -6.94
N VAL A 185 5.79 -12.33 -6.79
CA VAL A 185 4.55 -11.75 -6.25
C VAL A 185 4.48 -12.01 -4.76
N ALA A 186 4.48 -10.94 -3.97
CA ALA A 186 4.37 -10.96 -2.52
C ALA A 186 3.38 -9.87 -2.07
N PRO A 187 2.08 -10.18 -1.97
CA PRO A 187 1.05 -9.22 -1.58
C PRO A 187 1.28 -8.64 -0.19
N ASN A 188 0.56 -7.56 0.12
CA ASN A 188 0.41 -7.16 1.50
C ASN A 188 -0.45 -8.18 2.25
N GLY A 189 -0.15 -8.38 3.51
CA GLY A 189 -0.89 -9.25 4.41
C GLY A 189 -1.66 -8.47 5.48
N VAL A 190 -2.29 -9.22 6.36
CA VAL A 190 -2.91 -8.71 7.58
C VAL A 190 -2.68 -9.70 8.72
N ASP A 191 -2.61 -9.18 9.95
CA ASP A 191 -2.61 -9.99 11.17
C ASP A 191 -4.05 -10.38 11.50
N VAL A 192 -4.46 -11.54 10.98
CA VAL A 192 -5.83 -12.04 11.17
C VAL A 192 -6.12 -12.45 12.62
N ASP A 193 -5.10 -12.70 13.41
CA ASP A 193 -5.26 -13.10 14.81
C ASP A 193 -5.43 -11.86 15.72
N ALA A 194 -4.84 -10.73 15.34
CA ALA A 194 -5.03 -9.46 16.00
C ALA A 194 -6.40 -8.83 15.70
N VAL A 195 -6.91 -8.99 14.46
CA VAL A 195 -8.19 -8.43 14.05
C VAL A 195 -9.31 -9.45 14.30
N LYS A 196 -10.15 -9.19 15.29
CA LYS A 196 -11.28 -10.08 15.61
C LYS A 196 -12.50 -9.76 14.75
N PRO A 197 -13.18 -10.79 14.19
CA PRO A 197 -14.42 -10.57 13.47
C PRO A 197 -15.53 -10.09 14.43
N THR A 198 -16.38 -9.19 13.93
CA THR A 198 -17.52 -8.65 14.66
C THR A 198 -18.79 -8.76 13.82
N PRO A 199 -19.97 -8.96 14.42
CA PRO A 199 -21.23 -8.94 13.69
C PRO A 199 -21.43 -7.63 12.90
N PRO A 200 -22.29 -7.62 11.87
CA PRO A 200 -22.67 -6.39 11.18
C PRO A 200 -23.35 -5.40 12.15
N GLY A 201 -22.88 -4.17 12.17
CA GLY A 201 -23.52 -3.03 12.84
C GLY A 201 -24.44 -2.25 11.87
N ASP A 202 -24.60 -0.95 12.12
CA ASP A 202 -25.54 -0.07 11.42
C ASP A 202 -24.89 1.08 10.62
N ALA A 203 -23.57 1.24 10.73
CA ALA A 203 -22.83 2.33 10.08
C ALA A 203 -22.07 1.86 8.82
N ALA A 204 -21.82 2.78 7.90
CA ALA A 204 -20.81 2.62 6.86
C ALA A 204 -19.45 3.11 7.38
N LEU A 205 -18.36 2.37 7.13
CA LEU A 205 -17.02 2.70 7.63
C LEU A 205 -16.03 2.84 6.47
N PHE A 206 -15.25 3.92 6.47
CA PHE A 206 -14.03 4.08 5.68
C PHE A 206 -12.83 4.28 6.62
N VAL A 207 -11.71 3.64 6.32
CA VAL A 207 -10.44 3.82 7.05
C VAL A 207 -9.33 4.19 6.08
N GLY A 208 -8.52 5.22 6.41
CA GLY A 208 -7.35 5.54 5.61
C GLY A 208 -6.73 6.91 5.88
N LEU A 209 -5.42 7.03 5.68
CA LEU A 209 -4.71 8.30 5.80
C LEU A 209 -5.27 9.33 4.81
N LEU A 210 -5.85 10.44 5.31
CA LEU A 210 -6.56 11.42 4.48
C LEU A 210 -5.63 12.47 3.85
N SER A 211 -4.38 12.58 4.32
CA SER A 211 -3.33 13.32 3.58
C SER A 211 -2.91 12.61 2.28
N TYR A 212 -3.21 11.31 2.12
CA TYR A 212 -2.99 10.60 0.86
C TYR A 212 -4.09 10.96 -0.16
N GLY A 213 -3.69 11.60 -1.27
CA GLY A 213 -4.61 12.14 -2.28
C GLY A 213 -5.71 11.19 -2.75
N PRO A 214 -5.42 9.92 -3.11
CA PRO A 214 -6.45 8.96 -3.49
C PRO A 214 -7.50 8.65 -2.41
N ASN A 215 -7.13 8.66 -1.11
CA ASN A 215 -8.08 8.49 -0.03
C ASN A 215 -8.98 9.73 0.12
N ARG A 216 -8.38 10.92 -0.01
CA ARG A 216 -9.13 12.19 0.03
C ARG A 216 -10.13 12.27 -1.10
N ASP A 217 -9.72 11.95 -2.32
CA ASP A 217 -10.60 11.89 -3.49
C ASP A 217 -11.75 10.89 -3.29
N ALA A 218 -11.46 9.71 -2.74
CA ALA A 218 -12.46 8.69 -2.47
C ALA A 218 -13.55 9.18 -1.50
N VAL A 219 -13.15 9.79 -0.37
CA VAL A 219 -14.09 10.33 0.62
C VAL A 219 -14.85 11.54 0.06
N ALA A 220 -14.19 12.42 -0.70
CA ALA A 220 -14.84 13.55 -1.34
C ALA A 220 -15.88 13.12 -2.39
N TRP A 221 -15.55 12.13 -3.22
CA TRP A 221 -16.50 11.54 -4.16
C TRP A 221 -17.68 10.87 -3.45
N PHE A 222 -17.40 10.10 -2.40
CA PHE A 222 -18.46 9.49 -1.60
C PHE A 222 -19.40 10.55 -1.00
N ALA A 223 -18.84 11.61 -0.42
CA ALA A 223 -19.63 12.68 0.20
C ALA A 223 -20.48 13.45 -0.81
N ARG A 224 -19.95 13.75 -2.00
CA ARG A 224 -20.64 14.56 -3.01
C ARG A 224 -21.64 13.76 -3.84
N GLU A 225 -21.26 12.55 -4.23
CA GLU A 225 -21.99 11.80 -5.24
C GLU A 225 -22.78 10.62 -4.64
N VAL A 226 -22.20 9.87 -3.68
CA VAL A 226 -22.82 8.66 -3.12
C VAL A 226 -23.78 9.00 -1.98
N LEU A 227 -23.34 9.81 -1.04
CA LEU A 227 -24.09 10.13 0.18
C LEU A 227 -25.51 10.68 -0.08
N PRO A 228 -25.77 11.52 -1.11
CA PRO A 228 -27.13 11.97 -1.44
C PRO A 228 -28.07 10.81 -1.82
N HIS A 229 -27.56 9.72 -2.36
CA HIS A 229 -28.34 8.55 -2.75
C HIS A 229 -28.58 7.53 -1.63
N LEU A 230 -27.95 7.67 -0.45
CA LEU A 230 -28.23 6.80 0.70
C LEU A 230 -29.63 6.98 1.31
N GLY A 231 -30.37 8.00 0.86
CA GLY A 231 -31.79 8.20 1.18
C GLY A 231 -32.09 8.31 2.68
N ALA A 232 -33.31 7.93 3.05
CA ALA A 232 -33.83 7.99 4.40
C ALA A 232 -33.30 6.87 5.34
N HIS A 233 -32.49 5.93 4.85
CA HIS A 233 -31.91 4.84 5.68
C HIS A 233 -30.99 5.33 6.80
N GLY A 234 -30.75 6.64 6.89
CA GLY A 234 -30.17 7.28 8.08
C GLY A 234 -28.77 6.84 8.49
N ALA A 235 -28.16 5.94 7.74
CA ALA A 235 -26.88 5.35 8.11
C ALA A 235 -25.79 6.41 8.29
N GLU A 236 -25.13 6.37 9.43
CA GLU A 236 -23.96 7.17 9.72
C GLU A 236 -22.77 6.67 8.88
N VAL A 237 -21.96 7.59 8.36
CA VAL A 237 -20.76 7.29 7.60
C VAL A 237 -19.57 7.71 8.42
N LEU A 238 -18.83 6.72 8.94
CA LEU A 238 -17.67 6.91 9.79
C LEU A 238 -16.41 6.92 8.92
N VAL A 239 -15.62 7.98 9.04
CA VAL A 239 -14.36 8.13 8.32
C VAL A 239 -13.24 8.28 9.32
N ALA A 240 -12.44 7.22 9.49
CA ALA A 240 -11.27 7.23 10.36
C ALA A 240 -10.01 7.50 9.54
N GLY A 241 -9.28 8.56 9.90
CA GLY A 241 -8.02 8.93 9.26
C GLY A 241 -7.61 10.36 9.62
N ARG A 242 -6.30 10.55 9.78
CA ARG A 242 -5.73 11.88 10.09
C ARG A 242 -5.59 12.75 8.84
N ASP A 243 -5.49 14.05 9.07
CA ASP A 243 -5.20 15.07 8.06
C ASP A 243 -6.23 15.15 6.92
N PRO A 244 -7.54 15.34 7.22
CA PRO A 244 -8.58 15.38 6.20
C PRO A 244 -8.42 16.56 5.23
N GLY A 245 -7.91 17.69 5.74
CA GLY A 245 -7.82 18.94 5.01
C GLY A 245 -9.16 19.67 4.87
N PRO A 246 -9.10 20.97 4.51
CA PRO A 246 -10.27 21.87 4.58
C PRO A 246 -11.43 21.45 3.68
N GLU A 247 -11.16 20.79 2.57
CA GLU A 247 -12.19 20.29 1.65
C GLU A 247 -13.09 19.24 2.30
N LEU A 248 -12.51 18.22 2.96
CA LEU A 248 -13.29 17.17 3.62
C LEU A 248 -13.98 17.70 4.88
N GLU A 249 -13.33 18.61 5.60
CA GLU A 249 -13.93 19.26 6.76
C GLU A 249 -15.18 20.05 6.37
N ALA A 250 -15.14 20.81 5.26
CA ALA A 250 -16.29 21.53 4.74
C ALA A 250 -17.42 20.57 4.29
N LEU A 251 -17.08 19.46 3.64
CA LEU A 251 -18.06 18.45 3.23
C LEU A 251 -18.74 17.79 4.44
N ALA A 252 -17.98 17.46 5.48
CA ALA A 252 -18.53 16.88 6.70
C ALA A 252 -19.42 17.88 7.47
N ALA A 253 -19.03 19.15 7.53
CA ALA A 253 -19.85 20.21 8.12
C ALA A 253 -21.19 20.37 7.40
N ALA A 254 -21.22 20.22 6.08
CA ALA A 254 -22.44 20.29 5.28
C ALA A 254 -23.30 19.01 5.31
N ALA A 255 -22.76 17.89 5.79
CA ALA A 255 -23.40 16.58 5.79
C ALA A 255 -23.30 15.91 7.17
N PRO A 256 -24.24 16.15 8.12
CA PRO A 256 -24.14 15.66 9.51
C PRO A 256 -23.96 14.15 9.68
N ARG A 257 -24.37 13.36 8.68
CA ARG A 257 -24.17 11.89 8.67
C ARG A 257 -22.75 11.48 8.34
N LEU A 258 -21.92 12.35 7.78
CA LEU A 258 -20.51 12.09 7.49
C LEU A 258 -19.66 12.54 8.68
N ARG A 259 -19.11 11.59 9.42
CA ARG A 259 -18.33 11.84 10.63
C ARG A 259 -16.84 11.62 10.37
N LEU A 260 -16.07 12.70 10.37
CA LEU A 260 -14.60 12.63 10.37
C LEU A 260 -14.11 12.41 11.81
N LEU A 261 -13.50 11.23 12.06
CA LEU A 261 -13.09 10.83 13.41
C LEU A 261 -11.63 11.17 13.72
N GLY A 262 -10.88 11.66 12.71
CA GLY A 262 -9.45 11.88 12.87
C GLY A 262 -8.65 10.57 13.02
N PHE A 263 -7.52 10.63 13.68
CA PHE A 263 -6.72 9.45 14.00
C PHE A 263 -7.38 8.63 15.13
N VAL A 264 -7.62 7.37 14.86
CA VAL A 264 -8.19 6.41 15.82
C VAL A 264 -7.15 5.33 16.08
N PRO A 265 -6.59 5.23 17.30
CA PRO A 265 -5.51 4.27 17.59
C PRO A 265 -6.00 2.82 17.61
N ASP A 266 -7.24 2.56 18.02
CA ASP A 266 -7.88 1.25 18.00
C ASP A 266 -9.12 1.28 17.10
N LEU A 267 -9.06 0.53 16.00
CA LEU A 267 -10.15 0.45 15.03
C LEU A 267 -11.21 -0.60 15.39
N ALA A 268 -10.98 -1.46 16.38
CA ALA A 268 -11.91 -2.53 16.73
C ALA A 268 -13.33 -2.03 17.08
N PRO A 269 -13.50 -0.93 17.85
CA PRO A 269 -14.83 -0.37 18.11
C PRO A 269 -15.53 0.14 16.85
N LEU A 270 -14.77 0.66 15.87
CA LEU A 270 -15.34 1.13 14.60
C LEU A 270 -15.76 -0.05 13.72
N TYR A 271 -14.97 -1.11 13.66
CA TYR A 271 -15.39 -2.33 12.98
C TYR A 271 -16.62 -2.95 13.64
N ALA A 272 -16.76 -2.92 14.98
CA ALA A 272 -17.96 -3.39 15.65
C ALA A 272 -19.21 -2.59 15.27
N ARG A 273 -19.09 -1.27 15.07
CA ARG A 273 -20.20 -0.40 14.60
C ARG A 273 -20.50 -0.54 13.11
N ALA A 274 -19.52 -1.02 12.31
CA ALA A 274 -19.69 -1.10 10.87
C ALA A 274 -20.61 -2.25 10.45
N GLY A 275 -21.68 -1.93 9.76
CA GLY A 275 -22.48 -2.90 8.99
C GLY A 275 -21.85 -3.17 7.62
N VAL A 276 -21.24 -2.13 7.03
CA VAL A 276 -20.58 -2.20 5.73
C VAL A 276 -19.29 -1.40 5.75
N PHE A 277 -18.22 -1.98 5.24
CA PHE A 277 -17.00 -1.24 4.93
C PHE A 277 -17.09 -0.69 3.51
N VAL A 278 -16.80 0.59 3.30
CA VAL A 278 -16.84 1.23 1.98
C VAL A 278 -15.44 1.57 1.51
N ASN A 279 -15.13 1.21 0.26
CA ASN A 279 -13.86 1.54 -0.37
C ASN A 279 -14.07 2.24 -1.72
N PRO A 280 -14.49 3.51 -1.73
CA PRO A 280 -14.87 4.26 -2.92
C PRO A 280 -13.65 4.82 -3.69
N MET A 281 -12.53 4.12 -3.71
CA MET A 281 -11.29 4.59 -4.33
C MET A 281 -11.37 4.55 -5.85
N ARG A 282 -11.03 5.68 -6.50
CA ARG A 282 -10.96 5.83 -7.97
C ARG A 282 -9.54 5.95 -8.48
N GLY A 283 -8.56 5.93 -7.59
CA GLY A 283 -7.14 6.07 -7.89
C GLY A 283 -6.24 5.35 -6.90
N GLY A 284 -4.93 5.48 -7.12
CA GLY A 284 -3.91 4.80 -6.35
C GLY A 284 -3.47 3.47 -6.96
N GLY A 285 -2.51 2.81 -6.36
CA GLY A 285 -1.95 1.51 -6.74
C GLY A 285 -1.69 0.63 -5.50
N GLY A 286 -1.15 -0.58 -5.72
CA GLY A 286 -0.83 -1.53 -4.66
C GLY A 286 -2.05 -2.26 -4.08
N THR A 287 -1.78 -3.24 -3.21
CA THR A 287 -2.81 -3.95 -2.44
C THR A 287 -3.40 -3.06 -1.34
N ARG A 288 -4.70 -3.11 -1.18
CA ARG A 288 -5.44 -2.24 -0.24
C ARG A 288 -5.45 -2.82 1.17
N LEU A 289 -4.47 -2.48 2.02
CA LEU A 289 -4.40 -2.95 3.42
C LEU A 289 -5.70 -2.72 4.19
N LYS A 290 -6.35 -1.57 4.01
CA LYS A 290 -7.65 -1.27 4.63
C LYS A 290 -8.74 -2.29 4.29
N MET A 291 -8.72 -2.85 3.07
CA MET A 291 -9.64 -3.92 2.68
C MET A 291 -9.30 -5.22 3.37
N LEU A 292 -8.01 -5.58 3.46
CA LEU A 292 -7.57 -6.77 4.18
C LEU A 292 -7.96 -6.71 5.66
N GLU A 293 -7.83 -5.54 6.29
CA GLU A 293 -8.28 -5.33 7.67
C GLU A 293 -9.80 -5.46 7.81
N ALA A 294 -10.58 -4.86 6.91
CA ALA A 294 -12.03 -4.99 6.90
C ALA A 294 -12.48 -6.45 6.66
N MET A 295 -11.81 -7.16 5.75
CA MET A 295 -12.03 -8.59 5.52
C MET A 295 -11.68 -9.41 6.76
N ALA A 296 -10.57 -9.10 7.43
CA ALA A 296 -10.17 -9.73 8.69
C ALA A 296 -11.18 -9.46 9.82
N ALA A 297 -11.80 -8.29 9.85
CA ALA A 297 -12.89 -7.96 10.77
C ALA A 297 -14.25 -8.60 10.38
N GLY A 298 -14.29 -9.39 9.31
CA GLY A 298 -15.50 -10.06 8.83
C GLY A 298 -16.56 -9.11 8.30
N LYS A 299 -16.16 -7.97 7.71
CA LYS A 299 -17.11 -6.97 7.21
C LYS A 299 -17.50 -7.22 5.76
N ALA A 300 -18.80 -7.03 5.47
CA ALA A 300 -19.24 -6.86 4.09
C ALA A 300 -18.58 -5.62 3.49
N ILE A 301 -18.16 -5.72 2.23
CA ILE A 301 -17.43 -4.64 1.58
C ILE A 301 -18.16 -4.21 0.32
N VAL A 302 -18.35 -2.90 0.16
CA VAL A 302 -18.71 -2.26 -1.11
C VAL A 302 -17.50 -1.50 -1.61
N SER A 303 -17.05 -1.78 -2.82
CA SER A 303 -15.86 -1.16 -3.40
C SER A 303 -16.11 -0.75 -4.85
N THR A 304 -15.34 0.21 -5.34
CA THR A 304 -15.18 0.40 -6.78
C THR A 304 -14.28 -0.69 -7.36
N THR A 305 -14.30 -0.87 -8.67
CA THR A 305 -13.36 -1.75 -9.39
C THR A 305 -11.90 -1.41 -9.02
N VAL A 306 -11.53 -0.11 -9.07
CA VAL A 306 -10.17 0.35 -8.69
C VAL A 306 -9.88 0.11 -7.20
N GLY A 307 -10.88 0.23 -6.34
CA GLY A 307 -10.73 -0.05 -4.91
C GLY A 307 -10.45 -1.52 -4.61
N ALA A 308 -10.99 -2.44 -5.39
CA ALA A 308 -10.84 -3.89 -5.23
C ALA A 308 -9.58 -4.48 -5.90
N GLU A 309 -8.89 -3.71 -6.74
CA GLU A 309 -7.71 -4.17 -7.48
C GLU A 309 -6.60 -4.73 -6.57
N GLY A 310 -5.84 -5.68 -7.10
CA GLY A 310 -4.70 -6.30 -6.45
C GLY A 310 -5.07 -7.34 -5.38
N LEU A 311 -6.35 -7.62 -5.19
CA LEU A 311 -6.85 -8.68 -4.32
C LEU A 311 -7.63 -9.72 -5.14
N ALA A 312 -7.46 -11.01 -4.83
CA ALA A 312 -8.13 -12.11 -5.52
C ALA A 312 -9.60 -12.25 -5.08
N LEU A 313 -10.39 -11.19 -5.27
CA LEU A 313 -11.78 -11.09 -4.87
C LEU A 313 -12.71 -11.55 -6.00
N THR A 314 -13.80 -12.23 -5.63
CA THR A 314 -14.90 -12.57 -6.53
C THR A 314 -16.09 -11.66 -6.21
N PRO A 315 -16.51 -10.79 -7.14
CA PRO A 315 -17.69 -9.95 -6.94
C PRO A 315 -18.93 -10.79 -6.62
N GLY A 316 -19.71 -10.34 -5.63
CA GLY A 316 -20.90 -11.04 -5.14
C GLY A 316 -20.63 -12.11 -4.09
N ARG A 317 -19.37 -12.50 -3.86
CA ARG A 317 -18.96 -13.49 -2.87
C ARG A 317 -18.20 -12.87 -1.69
N GLU A 318 -17.10 -12.15 -1.94
CA GLU A 318 -16.30 -11.47 -0.91
C GLU A 318 -16.47 -9.95 -0.91
N VAL A 319 -16.97 -9.39 -2.03
CA VAL A 319 -17.12 -7.95 -2.23
C VAL A 319 -18.29 -7.65 -3.15
N VAL A 320 -18.96 -6.52 -2.94
CA VAL A 320 -19.87 -5.92 -3.92
C VAL A 320 -19.10 -4.82 -4.64
N VAL A 321 -19.04 -4.89 -5.97
CA VAL A 321 -18.36 -3.90 -6.81
C VAL A 321 -19.39 -3.00 -7.48
N ALA A 322 -19.19 -1.67 -7.32
CA ALA A 322 -20.02 -0.64 -7.96
C ALA A 322 -19.19 0.60 -8.25
N ASP A 323 -19.17 1.06 -9.50
CA ASP A 323 -18.38 2.22 -9.93
C ASP A 323 -19.22 3.50 -10.06
N ARG A 324 -20.54 3.38 -10.17
CA ARG A 324 -21.46 4.52 -10.27
C ARG A 324 -22.08 4.84 -8.91
N ALA A 325 -22.18 6.10 -8.60
CA ALA A 325 -22.63 6.56 -7.28
C ALA A 325 -24.02 6.04 -6.85
N PRO A 326 -25.06 6.02 -7.70
CA PRO A 326 -26.36 5.43 -7.32
C PRO A 326 -26.28 3.93 -7.05
N GLU A 327 -25.48 3.19 -7.83
CA GLU A 327 -25.28 1.75 -7.67
C GLU A 327 -24.49 1.44 -6.39
N PHE A 328 -23.45 2.24 -6.10
CA PHE A 328 -22.67 2.14 -4.87
C PHE A 328 -23.54 2.38 -3.64
N ALA A 329 -24.35 3.47 -3.66
CA ALA A 329 -25.29 3.77 -2.59
C ALA A 329 -26.33 2.66 -2.41
N GLY A 330 -26.92 2.16 -3.51
CA GLY A 330 -27.85 1.05 -3.47
C GLY A 330 -27.28 -0.21 -2.85
N ALA A 331 -26.00 -0.55 -3.17
CA ALA A 331 -25.30 -1.68 -2.57
C ALA A 331 -25.07 -1.48 -1.06
N VAL A 332 -24.67 -0.29 -0.63
CA VAL A 332 -24.52 0.04 0.79
C VAL A 332 -25.86 -0.11 1.52
N CYS A 333 -26.94 0.51 1.02
CA CYS A 333 -28.27 0.41 1.61
C CYS A 333 -28.78 -1.03 1.70
N ALA A 334 -28.61 -1.81 0.63
CA ALA A 334 -29.04 -3.20 0.59
C ALA A 334 -28.33 -4.10 1.62
N LEU A 335 -27.05 -3.84 1.89
CA LEU A 335 -26.30 -4.58 2.91
C LEU A 335 -26.62 -4.13 4.33
N LEU A 336 -26.87 -2.86 4.54
CA LEU A 336 -27.32 -2.34 5.85
C LEU A 336 -28.74 -2.83 6.19
N ALA A 337 -29.61 -2.99 5.19
CA ALA A 337 -30.97 -3.51 5.36
C ALA A 337 -31.03 -5.04 5.53
N ASP A 338 -29.99 -5.78 5.11
CA ASP A 338 -29.93 -7.25 5.24
C ASP A 338 -28.63 -7.67 5.96
N PRO A 339 -28.61 -7.63 7.31
CA PRO A 339 -27.45 -8.05 8.11
C PRO A 339 -27.04 -9.49 7.88
N ALA A 340 -27.98 -10.38 7.52
CA ALA A 340 -27.67 -11.78 7.22
C ALA A 340 -26.86 -11.91 5.92
N ARG A 341 -27.20 -11.15 4.88
CA ARG A 341 -26.41 -11.06 3.65
C ARG A 341 -25.04 -10.42 3.91
N ALA A 342 -25.00 -9.35 4.67
CA ALA A 342 -23.74 -8.70 5.07
C ALA A 342 -22.82 -9.68 5.82
N ALA A 343 -23.36 -10.46 6.78
CA ALA A 343 -22.61 -11.47 7.50
C ALA A 343 -22.05 -12.56 6.57
N ARG A 344 -22.82 -13.06 5.61
CA ARG A 344 -22.34 -14.08 4.65
C ARG A 344 -21.19 -13.55 3.80
N LEU A 345 -21.29 -12.33 3.27
CA LEU A 345 -20.20 -11.70 2.51
C LEU A 345 -18.96 -11.48 3.40
N GLY A 346 -19.13 -10.99 4.62
CA GLY A 346 -18.04 -10.79 5.57
C GLY A 346 -17.34 -12.10 5.96
N GLN A 347 -18.08 -13.18 6.17
CA GLN A 347 -17.52 -14.51 6.43
C GLN A 347 -16.70 -15.04 5.24
N ALA A 348 -17.20 -14.90 4.01
CA ALA A 348 -16.46 -15.30 2.82
C ALA A 348 -15.18 -14.47 2.64
N ALA A 349 -15.25 -13.16 2.90
CA ALA A 349 -14.10 -12.26 2.88
C ALA A 349 -13.07 -12.64 3.96
N ARG A 350 -13.52 -12.97 5.18
CA ARG A 350 -12.67 -13.43 6.27
C ARG A 350 -11.97 -14.74 5.92
N ALA A 351 -12.70 -15.73 5.41
CA ALA A 351 -12.13 -17.01 4.99
C ALA A 351 -11.04 -16.85 3.91
N LEU A 352 -11.25 -15.95 2.96
CA LEU A 352 -10.25 -15.65 1.92
C LEU A 352 -8.98 -15.04 2.52
N VAL A 353 -9.11 -14.10 3.44
CA VAL A 353 -7.96 -13.43 4.05
C VAL A 353 -7.16 -14.39 4.94
N GLU A 354 -7.83 -15.26 5.65
CA GLU A 354 -7.19 -16.30 6.48
C GLU A 354 -6.39 -17.29 5.62
N ALA A 355 -6.92 -17.65 4.47
CA ALA A 355 -6.28 -18.61 3.57
C ALA A 355 -5.11 -18.02 2.77
N ARG A 356 -5.17 -16.74 2.38
CA ARG A 356 -4.25 -16.19 1.37
C ARG A 356 -3.47 -14.94 1.80
N TYR A 357 -3.93 -14.21 2.82
CA TYR A 357 -3.39 -12.89 3.12
C TYR A 357 -2.84 -12.75 4.54
N ARG A 358 -2.48 -13.85 5.19
CA ARG A 358 -1.60 -13.79 6.37
C ARG A 358 -0.22 -13.30 5.95
N TRP A 359 0.44 -12.48 6.76
CA TRP A 359 1.76 -11.95 6.42
C TRP A 359 2.78 -13.05 6.11
N GLU A 360 2.73 -14.18 6.83
CA GLU A 360 3.62 -15.31 6.62
C GLU A 360 3.43 -15.93 5.23
N VAL A 361 2.19 -16.06 4.78
CA VAL A 361 1.84 -16.58 3.45
C VAL A 361 2.28 -15.59 2.37
N CYS A 362 2.00 -14.30 2.57
CA CYS A 362 2.30 -13.25 1.61
C CYS A 362 3.81 -13.04 1.41
N LEU A 363 4.62 -13.19 2.46
CA LEU A 363 6.06 -12.93 2.39
C LEU A 363 6.90 -14.17 2.14
N ALA A 364 6.34 -15.39 2.19
CA ALA A 364 7.06 -16.62 1.87
C ALA A 364 7.79 -16.57 0.51
N PRO A 365 7.20 -16.02 -0.59
CA PRO A 365 7.93 -15.91 -1.86
C PRO A 365 9.17 -15.02 -1.79
N VAL A 366 9.22 -14.03 -0.89
CA VAL A 366 10.41 -13.21 -0.67
C VAL A 366 11.49 -14.00 0.08
N GLU A 367 11.10 -14.78 1.09
CA GLU A 367 12.03 -15.68 1.81
C GLU A 367 12.66 -16.70 0.84
N ASP A 368 11.86 -17.30 -0.06
CA ASP A 368 12.32 -18.23 -1.09
C ASP A 368 13.26 -17.56 -2.11
N LEU A 369 12.98 -16.32 -2.48
CA LEU A 369 13.86 -15.52 -3.34
C LEU A 369 15.24 -15.38 -2.71
N TYR A 370 15.35 -15.00 -1.44
CA TYR A 370 16.63 -14.86 -0.75
C TYR A 370 17.36 -16.20 -0.60
N ALA A 371 16.65 -17.29 -0.31
CA ALA A 371 17.23 -18.62 -0.31
C ALA A 371 17.81 -19.01 -1.69
N SER A 372 17.20 -18.57 -2.79
CA SER A 372 17.73 -18.79 -4.14
C SER A 372 18.95 -17.94 -4.45
N LEU A 373 18.99 -16.69 -4.00
CA LEU A 373 20.15 -15.80 -4.17
C LEU A 373 21.35 -16.31 -3.38
N GLU A 374 21.14 -16.83 -2.17
CA GLU A 374 22.20 -17.42 -1.33
C GLU A 374 22.87 -18.62 -2.01
N ARG A 375 22.07 -19.53 -2.59
CA ARG A 375 22.59 -20.68 -3.36
C ARG A 375 23.44 -20.27 -4.58
N ARG A 376 23.04 -19.21 -5.29
CA ARG A 376 23.81 -18.69 -6.45
C ARG A 376 25.15 -18.08 -6.03
N GLY A 377 25.17 -17.36 -4.89
CA GLY A 377 26.44 -16.80 -4.37
C GLY A 377 27.41 -17.83 -3.83
N ALA A 378 26.95 -19.00 -3.40
CA ALA A 378 27.81 -20.10 -2.96
C ALA A 378 28.46 -20.90 -4.11
N THR A 379 27.99 -20.73 -5.33
CA THR A 379 28.48 -21.44 -6.53
C THR A 379 29.41 -20.57 -7.40
N THR A 380 29.62 -19.32 -7.08
CA THR A 380 30.56 -18.38 -7.69
C THR A 380 31.72 -18.09 -6.76
#